data_98b3e092e26852332c364ca2302a81cf
#
_entry.id   98b3e092e26852332c364ca2302a81cf
#
_cell.length_a   1.000
_cell.length_b   1.000
_cell.length_c   1.000
_cell.angle_alpha   90.00
_cell.angle_beta   90.00
_cell.angle_gamma   90.00
#
_symmetry.space_group_name_H-M   'P 1'
#
loop_
_entity.id
_entity.type
_entity.pdbx_description
1 polymer ?
#
loop_
_entity_poly.entity_id
_entity_poly.type
_entity_poly.pdbx_seq_one_letter_code
_entity_poly.pdbx_strand_id
1 'polypeptide(L)'
;MKTEKKPMPVVGRTDDLRISAVRALIAPQLLLEELPVDSAALATVTHARQAVHRILHGADDRLMAVVGPCSIHDSGAALEYAARLRGAAARHAGDLFVVMRVYFEKPRTTVGWKGFINDPHLDGSFAINEGLKLARKLLLDINRMGLPCGTEFLDLLSPQYISDLIAWGAIGARTTESQTHRQLASGLSCPVGFKNGTDGSIRVAVDALRAAAAPHAFMGMTKTGQAAIFETIGNEDCHVILRGGKTPNYDAAGVEAAAKELGAAGLAPHLMIDFSHANASKQYQKQIEVGADVARQIGAGDERIVGVMVESHLNPGRQDLVPGQPLAHGVSITDPCLGWDDTATLLETLANGVRQRRLAANE
;
A
#
# COMPACT_ATOMS: atom_id res chain seq x y z
N MET A 1 1.82 33.82 -11.34
CA MET A 1 0.61 34.64 -11.15
C MET A 1 0.38 34.83 -9.67
N LYS A 2 0.46 36.11 -9.17
CA LYS A 2 0.09 36.41 -7.78
C LYS A 2 -1.43 36.31 -7.69
N THR A 3 -1.94 35.34 -6.99
CA THR A 3 -3.37 35.24 -6.66
C THR A 3 -3.70 36.36 -5.68
N GLU A 4 -4.38 37.40 -6.14
CA GLU A 4 -4.98 38.40 -5.25
C GLU A 4 -5.92 37.64 -4.27
N LYS A 5 -5.60 37.73 -2.98
CA LYS A 5 -6.50 37.27 -1.93
C LYS A 5 -7.75 38.15 -1.96
N LYS A 6 -8.87 37.62 -2.48
CA LYS A 6 -10.17 38.30 -2.32
C LYS A 6 -10.44 38.53 -0.83
N PRO A 7 -10.84 39.76 -0.44
CA PRO A 7 -11.22 40.02 0.95
C PRO A 7 -12.41 39.14 1.34
N MET A 8 -12.42 38.68 2.58
CA MET A 8 -13.52 37.89 3.12
C MET A 8 -14.82 38.72 3.08
N PRO A 9 -15.94 38.15 2.63
CA PRO A 9 -17.23 38.82 2.69
C PRO A 9 -17.65 39.05 4.15
N VAL A 10 -18.03 40.27 4.49
CA VAL A 10 -18.23 40.73 5.88
C VAL A 10 -19.63 40.46 6.41
N VAL A 11 -20.59 39.89 5.68
CA VAL A 11 -21.99 39.76 6.16
C VAL A 11 -22.61 38.41 5.76
N GLY A 12 -23.09 37.62 6.71
CA GLY A 12 -24.18 36.65 6.57
C GLY A 12 -23.82 35.18 6.40
N ARG A 13 -22.54 34.81 6.16
CA ARG A 13 -22.11 33.41 6.09
C ARG A 13 -20.95 33.15 7.04
N THR A 14 -20.97 32.00 7.72
CA THR A 14 -19.92 31.57 8.66
C THR A 14 -19.21 30.31 8.20
N ASP A 15 -19.71 29.65 7.16
CA ASP A 15 -19.18 28.41 6.55
C ASP A 15 -18.85 28.62 5.06
N ASP A 16 -18.11 27.68 4.49
CA ASP A 16 -17.67 27.66 3.08
C ASP A 16 -16.92 28.92 2.59
N LEU A 17 -16.43 29.75 3.48
CA LEU A 17 -15.79 31.03 3.13
C LEU A 17 -14.48 30.85 2.33
N ARG A 18 -13.88 29.67 2.37
CA ARG A 18 -12.64 29.32 1.67
C ARG A 18 -12.84 28.26 0.59
N ILE A 19 -14.09 27.83 0.35
CA ILE A 19 -14.43 26.90 -0.72
C ILE A 19 -14.65 27.73 -1.99
N SER A 20 -13.80 27.55 -3.00
CA SER A 20 -13.90 28.29 -4.27
C SER A 20 -14.89 27.65 -5.24
N ALA A 21 -15.04 26.32 -5.20
CA ALA A 21 -15.97 25.56 -6.02
C ALA A 21 -16.26 24.19 -5.41
N VAL A 22 -17.43 23.65 -5.71
CA VAL A 22 -17.82 22.27 -5.41
C VAL A 22 -18.19 21.60 -6.72
N ARG A 23 -17.60 20.41 -6.97
CA ARG A 23 -17.94 19.55 -8.12
C ARG A 23 -18.50 18.25 -7.61
N ALA A 24 -19.51 17.69 -8.29
CA ALA A 24 -20.08 16.42 -7.91
C ALA A 24 -19.05 15.28 -8.08
N LEU A 25 -18.93 14.45 -7.06
CA LEU A 25 -18.21 13.18 -7.16
C LEU A 25 -19.18 12.12 -7.68
N ILE A 26 -18.74 11.30 -8.64
CA ILE A 26 -19.54 10.18 -9.15
C ILE A 26 -19.90 9.23 -8.00
N ALA A 27 -21.13 8.74 -7.94
CA ALA A 27 -21.48 7.74 -6.93
C ALA A 27 -20.70 6.43 -7.20
N PRO A 28 -20.13 5.78 -6.17
CA PRO A 28 -19.38 4.53 -6.34
C PRO A 28 -20.14 3.48 -7.14
N GLN A 29 -21.44 3.31 -6.89
CA GLN A 29 -22.29 2.34 -7.58
C GLN A 29 -22.24 2.50 -9.11
N LEU A 30 -22.32 3.73 -9.63
CA LEU A 30 -22.27 3.98 -11.07
C LEU A 30 -20.94 3.52 -11.68
N LEU A 31 -19.84 3.74 -10.96
CA LEU A 31 -18.53 3.28 -11.43
C LEU A 31 -18.40 1.75 -11.35
N LEU A 32 -18.97 1.12 -10.31
CA LEU A 32 -18.98 -0.33 -10.16
C LEU A 32 -19.84 -0.99 -11.25
N GLU A 33 -20.94 -0.38 -11.65
CA GLU A 33 -21.81 -0.84 -12.75
C GLU A 33 -21.13 -0.68 -14.13
N GLU A 34 -20.39 0.41 -14.35
CA GLU A 34 -19.63 0.65 -15.58
C GLU A 34 -18.41 -0.29 -15.70
N LEU A 35 -17.74 -0.58 -14.60
CA LEU A 35 -16.54 -1.41 -14.50
C LEU A 35 -16.75 -2.53 -13.48
N PRO A 36 -17.62 -3.51 -13.75
CA PRO A 36 -17.94 -4.59 -12.82
C PRO A 36 -16.76 -5.54 -12.62
N VAL A 37 -16.68 -6.13 -11.43
CA VAL A 37 -15.74 -7.22 -11.16
C VAL A 37 -16.23 -8.48 -11.87
N ASP A 38 -15.40 -9.04 -12.75
CA ASP A 38 -15.67 -10.33 -13.37
C ASP A 38 -15.16 -11.51 -12.52
N SER A 39 -15.48 -12.73 -12.96
CA SER A 39 -15.14 -13.96 -12.24
C SER A 39 -13.64 -14.15 -12.06
N ALA A 40 -12.80 -13.74 -13.02
CA ALA A 40 -11.36 -13.89 -12.96
C ALA A 40 -10.75 -12.93 -11.92
N ALA A 41 -11.14 -11.65 -11.95
CA ALA A 41 -10.68 -10.67 -10.96
C ALA A 41 -11.19 -11.03 -9.55
N LEU A 42 -12.46 -11.46 -9.42
CA LEU A 42 -13.04 -11.90 -8.15
C LEU A 42 -12.26 -13.08 -7.55
N ALA A 43 -11.96 -14.09 -8.36
CA ALA A 43 -11.19 -15.25 -7.93
C ALA A 43 -9.79 -14.86 -7.45
N THR A 44 -9.09 -13.97 -8.18
CA THR A 44 -7.77 -13.48 -7.79
C THR A 44 -7.80 -12.78 -6.43
N VAL A 45 -8.72 -11.83 -6.24
CA VAL A 45 -8.82 -11.07 -4.98
C VAL A 45 -9.20 -11.99 -3.81
N THR A 46 -10.20 -12.86 -4.00
CA THR A 46 -10.68 -13.78 -2.94
C THR A 46 -9.57 -14.75 -2.52
N HIS A 47 -8.91 -15.40 -3.49
CA HIS A 47 -7.79 -16.29 -3.21
C HIS A 47 -6.66 -15.57 -2.48
N ALA A 48 -6.34 -14.36 -2.93
CA ALA A 48 -5.26 -13.58 -2.35
C ALA A 48 -5.54 -13.16 -0.91
N ARG A 49 -6.74 -12.69 -0.58
CA ARG A 49 -7.13 -12.36 0.80
C ARG A 49 -7.02 -13.58 1.71
N GLN A 50 -7.49 -14.75 1.25
CA GLN A 50 -7.37 -16.00 2.00
C GLN A 50 -5.91 -16.43 2.17
N ALA A 51 -5.06 -16.26 1.15
CA ALA A 51 -3.64 -16.59 1.25
C ALA A 51 -2.93 -15.67 2.26
N VAL A 52 -3.16 -14.36 2.19
CA VAL A 52 -2.58 -13.40 3.16
C VAL A 52 -3.08 -13.68 4.58
N HIS A 53 -4.37 -13.96 4.76
CA HIS A 53 -4.92 -14.40 6.05
C HIS A 53 -4.15 -15.62 6.60
N ARG A 54 -3.98 -16.67 5.78
CA ARG A 54 -3.25 -17.87 6.22
C ARG A 54 -1.78 -17.57 6.57
N ILE A 55 -1.12 -16.70 5.82
CA ILE A 55 0.26 -16.27 6.13
C ILE A 55 0.31 -15.55 7.48
N LEU A 56 -0.61 -14.63 7.71
CA LEU A 56 -0.68 -13.86 8.97
C LEU A 56 -1.02 -14.73 10.18
N HIS A 57 -1.68 -15.86 9.97
CA HIS A 57 -2.07 -16.79 11.04
C HIS A 57 -1.22 -18.09 11.07
N GLY A 58 -0.09 -18.12 10.34
CA GLY A 58 0.88 -19.21 10.38
C GLY A 58 0.43 -20.51 9.70
N ALA A 59 -0.66 -20.47 8.92
CA ALA A 59 -1.18 -21.63 8.18
C ALA A 59 -0.62 -21.72 6.73
N ASP A 60 0.20 -20.77 6.32
CA ASP A 60 0.92 -20.72 5.05
C ASP A 60 2.30 -20.13 5.32
N ASP A 61 3.34 -20.90 5.07
CA ASP A 61 4.73 -20.54 5.40
C ASP A 61 5.44 -19.72 4.32
N ARG A 62 4.74 -19.38 3.24
CA ARG A 62 5.29 -18.49 2.20
C ARG A 62 5.50 -17.09 2.75
N LEU A 63 6.50 -16.40 2.19
CA LEU A 63 6.72 -15.00 2.47
C LEU A 63 5.84 -14.12 1.57
N MET A 64 5.03 -13.23 2.14
CA MET A 64 4.30 -12.23 1.37
C MET A 64 5.26 -11.16 0.83
N ALA A 65 5.25 -10.92 -0.48
CA ALA A 65 6.09 -9.90 -1.12
C ALA A 65 5.21 -8.86 -1.84
N VAL A 66 5.10 -7.66 -1.26
CA VAL A 66 4.37 -6.52 -1.85
C VAL A 66 5.35 -5.68 -2.67
N VAL A 67 5.30 -5.80 -4.01
CA VAL A 67 6.34 -5.30 -4.91
C VAL A 67 5.75 -4.45 -6.03
N GLY A 68 6.30 -3.26 -6.27
CA GLY A 68 5.86 -2.41 -7.37
C GLY A 68 6.21 -0.94 -7.21
N PRO A 69 5.75 -0.07 -8.11
CA PRO A 69 6.09 1.34 -8.13
C PRO A 69 5.80 2.07 -6.81
N CYS A 70 6.60 3.07 -6.50
CA CYS A 70 6.33 3.97 -5.37
C CYS A 70 4.93 4.59 -5.50
N SER A 71 4.55 5.00 -6.71
CA SER A 71 3.21 5.43 -7.09
C SER A 71 2.93 5.13 -8.56
N ILE A 72 1.66 4.90 -8.88
CA ILE A 72 1.19 4.78 -10.25
C ILE A 72 0.97 6.19 -10.81
N HIS A 73 1.53 6.48 -12.00
CA HIS A 73 1.28 7.69 -12.77
C HIS A 73 1.05 7.39 -14.25
N ASP A 74 1.41 6.20 -14.70
CA ASP A 74 1.25 5.72 -16.07
C ASP A 74 0.67 4.30 -16.03
N SER A 75 -0.56 4.13 -16.52
CA SER A 75 -1.26 2.85 -16.57
C SER A 75 -0.58 1.85 -17.52
N GLY A 76 0.01 2.33 -18.63
CA GLY A 76 0.70 1.49 -19.61
C GLY A 76 1.95 0.86 -19.00
N ALA A 77 2.81 1.68 -18.39
CA ALA A 77 3.98 1.21 -17.67
C ALA A 77 3.62 0.28 -16.50
N ALA A 78 2.51 0.56 -15.80
CA ALA A 78 2.04 -0.29 -14.71
C ALA A 78 1.59 -1.67 -15.20
N LEU A 79 0.90 -1.77 -16.35
CA LEU A 79 0.49 -3.04 -16.95
C LEU A 79 1.69 -3.85 -17.48
N GLU A 80 2.68 -3.19 -18.09
CA GLU A 80 3.93 -3.84 -18.48
C GLU A 80 4.66 -4.40 -17.25
N TYR A 81 4.77 -3.61 -16.19
CA TYR A 81 5.35 -4.07 -14.93
C TYR A 81 4.58 -5.26 -14.35
N ALA A 82 3.24 -5.21 -14.33
CA ALA A 82 2.39 -6.29 -13.87
C ALA A 82 2.63 -7.60 -14.64
N ALA A 83 2.79 -7.53 -15.97
CA ALA A 83 3.07 -8.71 -16.79
C ALA A 83 4.42 -9.36 -16.42
N ARG A 84 5.47 -8.55 -16.18
CA ARG A 84 6.79 -9.05 -15.74
C ARG A 84 6.69 -9.63 -14.33
N LEU A 85 6.03 -8.94 -13.40
CA LEU A 85 5.88 -9.38 -12.00
C LEU A 85 5.08 -10.68 -11.90
N ARG A 86 4.03 -10.85 -12.71
CA ARG A 86 3.27 -12.10 -12.80
C ARG A 86 4.17 -13.28 -13.17
N GLY A 87 5.08 -13.08 -14.14
CA GLY A 87 6.04 -14.11 -14.54
C GLY A 87 6.99 -14.47 -13.40
N ALA A 88 7.46 -13.50 -12.62
CA ALA A 88 8.29 -13.74 -11.44
C ALA A 88 7.47 -14.42 -10.32
N ALA A 89 6.26 -13.97 -10.05
CA ALA A 89 5.37 -14.57 -9.07
C ALA A 89 5.11 -16.06 -9.35
N ALA A 90 4.91 -16.43 -10.60
CA ALA A 90 4.71 -17.82 -10.99
C ALA A 90 5.95 -18.70 -10.74
N ARG A 91 7.17 -18.16 -10.99
CA ARG A 91 8.43 -18.90 -10.73
C ARG A 91 8.68 -19.16 -9.25
N HIS A 92 8.23 -18.26 -8.38
CA HIS A 92 8.46 -18.34 -6.92
C HIS A 92 7.20 -18.69 -6.13
N ALA A 93 6.14 -19.19 -6.78
CA ALA A 93 4.83 -19.41 -6.16
C ALA A 93 4.85 -20.38 -4.98
N GLY A 94 5.84 -21.28 -4.93
CA GLY A 94 6.05 -22.19 -3.80
C GLY A 94 6.64 -21.52 -2.56
N ASP A 95 7.34 -20.39 -2.71
CA ASP A 95 8.12 -19.76 -1.65
C ASP A 95 7.59 -18.36 -1.31
N LEU A 96 7.11 -17.63 -2.33
CA LEU A 96 6.62 -16.26 -2.20
C LEU A 96 5.15 -16.16 -2.57
N PHE A 97 4.42 -15.36 -1.81
CA PHE A 97 3.10 -14.87 -2.20
C PHE A 97 3.22 -13.41 -2.65
N VAL A 98 3.25 -13.20 -3.97
CA VAL A 98 3.51 -11.88 -4.55
C VAL A 98 2.22 -11.10 -4.72
N VAL A 99 2.21 -9.86 -4.22
CA VAL A 99 1.14 -8.87 -4.38
C VAL A 99 1.73 -7.65 -5.09
N MET A 100 1.10 -7.18 -6.17
CA MET A 100 1.56 -5.96 -6.84
C MET A 100 1.20 -4.73 -6.03
N ARG A 101 2.19 -3.90 -5.75
CA ARG A 101 2.00 -2.58 -5.15
C ARG A 101 1.42 -1.62 -6.19
N VAL A 102 0.16 -1.17 -5.99
CA VAL A 102 -0.58 -0.28 -6.88
C VAL A 102 -1.06 0.93 -6.08
N TYR A 103 -0.16 1.87 -5.81
CA TYR A 103 -0.44 3.03 -4.97
C TYR A 103 -0.86 4.22 -5.82
N PHE A 104 -2.11 4.66 -5.67
CA PHE A 104 -2.71 5.74 -6.44
C PHE A 104 -2.65 7.10 -5.75
N GLU A 105 -2.45 7.12 -4.45
CA GLU A 105 -2.50 8.31 -3.60
C GLU A 105 -1.16 8.50 -2.89
N LYS A 106 -0.72 9.74 -2.77
CA LYS A 106 0.56 10.06 -2.14
C LYS A 106 0.38 11.10 -1.03
N PRO A 107 0.68 10.74 0.22
CA PRO A 107 0.69 11.71 1.31
C PRO A 107 1.81 12.74 1.08
N ARG A 108 1.46 14.03 1.16
CA ARG A 108 2.41 15.13 1.00
C ARG A 108 2.56 15.91 2.28
N THR A 109 3.79 16.15 2.68
CA THR A 109 4.09 16.99 3.86
C THR A 109 3.77 18.46 3.59
N THR A 110 3.96 18.88 2.33
CA THR A 110 3.65 20.24 1.86
C THR A 110 2.71 20.17 0.66
N VAL A 111 3.06 20.81 -0.46
CA VAL A 111 2.33 20.74 -1.73
C VAL A 111 3.02 19.80 -2.71
N GLY A 112 2.30 19.32 -3.72
CA GLY A 112 2.83 18.46 -4.76
C GLY A 112 1.72 17.60 -5.38
N TRP A 113 2.07 16.80 -6.38
CA TRP A 113 1.15 15.86 -7.00
C TRP A 113 0.63 14.85 -5.97
N LYS A 114 -0.69 14.78 -5.82
CA LYS A 114 -1.37 13.99 -4.77
C LYS A 114 -1.63 12.54 -5.16
N GLY A 115 -1.31 12.16 -6.40
CA GLY A 115 -1.50 10.81 -6.89
C GLY A 115 -2.43 10.72 -8.09
N PHE A 116 -2.51 9.54 -8.67
CA PHE A 116 -3.20 9.24 -9.92
C PHE A 116 -4.72 9.45 -9.85
N ILE A 117 -5.35 9.13 -8.71
CA ILE A 117 -6.78 9.40 -8.52
C ILE A 117 -7.05 10.91 -8.53
N ASN A 118 -6.20 11.70 -7.87
CA ASN A 118 -6.43 13.12 -7.71
C ASN A 118 -6.12 13.95 -8.97
N ASP A 119 -5.09 13.57 -9.71
CA ASP A 119 -4.60 14.29 -10.88
C ASP A 119 -3.98 13.31 -11.89
N PRO A 120 -4.82 12.57 -12.64
CA PRO A 120 -4.38 11.50 -13.54
C PRO A 120 -3.56 12.01 -14.72
N HIS A 121 -3.74 13.27 -15.14
CA HIS A 121 -3.07 13.86 -16.28
C HIS A 121 -1.79 14.63 -15.92
N LEU A 122 -1.46 14.74 -14.64
CA LEU A 122 -0.28 15.49 -14.17
C LEU A 122 -0.26 16.98 -14.55
N ASP A 123 -1.43 17.56 -14.80
CA ASP A 123 -1.62 18.92 -15.31
C ASP A 123 -2.30 19.89 -14.32
N GLY A 124 -2.63 19.40 -13.11
CA GLY A 124 -3.33 20.17 -12.09
C GLY A 124 -4.82 20.38 -12.37
N SER A 125 -5.40 19.64 -13.31
CA SER A 125 -6.86 19.70 -13.61
C SER A 125 -7.70 19.10 -12.49
N PHE A 126 -7.11 18.23 -11.69
CA PHE A 126 -7.80 17.46 -10.63
C PHE A 126 -9.05 16.76 -11.15
N ALA A 127 -8.91 16.03 -12.26
CA ALA A 127 -9.97 15.24 -12.88
C ALA A 127 -10.28 13.97 -12.06
N ILE A 128 -10.70 14.13 -10.80
CA ILE A 128 -10.82 13.05 -9.80
C ILE A 128 -11.76 11.94 -10.25
N ASN A 129 -12.91 12.27 -10.85
CA ASN A 129 -13.86 11.25 -11.35
C ASN A 129 -13.22 10.36 -12.42
N GLU A 130 -12.41 10.93 -13.29
CA GLU A 130 -11.65 10.19 -14.29
C GLU A 130 -10.53 9.39 -13.65
N GLY A 131 -9.81 9.97 -12.69
CA GLY A 131 -8.78 9.28 -11.92
C GLY A 131 -9.30 8.03 -11.19
N LEU A 132 -10.49 8.10 -10.58
CA LEU A 132 -11.17 6.95 -9.97
C LEU A 132 -11.50 5.86 -11.00
N LYS A 133 -12.01 6.25 -12.17
CA LYS A 133 -12.31 5.32 -13.27
C LYS A 133 -11.05 4.64 -13.81
N LEU A 134 -9.98 5.38 -14.05
CA LEU A 134 -8.71 4.86 -14.53
C LEU A 134 -8.05 3.94 -13.49
N ALA A 135 -8.08 4.31 -12.21
CA ALA A 135 -7.57 3.48 -11.13
C ALA A 135 -8.32 2.14 -11.01
N ARG A 136 -9.66 2.17 -11.03
CA ARG A 136 -10.47 0.96 -11.00
C ARG A 136 -10.22 0.07 -12.21
N LYS A 137 -10.15 0.67 -13.41
CA LYS A 137 -9.85 -0.08 -14.65
C LYS A 137 -8.49 -0.78 -14.56
N LEU A 138 -7.46 -0.08 -14.10
CA LEU A 138 -6.12 -0.66 -13.94
C LEU A 138 -6.13 -1.83 -12.96
N LEU A 139 -6.81 -1.71 -11.82
CA LEU A 139 -6.96 -2.79 -10.85
C LEU A 139 -7.67 -4.01 -11.43
N LEU A 140 -8.74 -3.81 -12.22
CA LEU A 140 -9.42 -4.90 -12.92
C LEU A 140 -8.48 -5.62 -13.87
N ASP A 141 -7.75 -4.88 -14.70
CA ASP A 141 -6.86 -5.44 -15.70
C ASP A 141 -5.72 -6.26 -15.05
N ILE A 142 -5.13 -5.77 -13.94
CA ILE A 142 -4.09 -6.49 -13.19
C ILE A 142 -4.66 -7.76 -12.52
N ASN A 143 -5.81 -7.66 -11.85
CA ASN A 143 -6.43 -8.82 -11.19
C ASN A 143 -6.86 -9.89 -12.23
N ARG A 144 -7.33 -9.51 -13.42
CA ARG A 144 -7.62 -10.44 -14.55
C ARG A 144 -6.40 -11.22 -15.01
N MET A 145 -5.20 -10.66 -14.86
CA MET A 145 -3.94 -11.39 -15.14
C MET A 145 -3.65 -12.46 -14.07
N GLY A 146 -4.41 -12.54 -12.99
CA GLY A 146 -4.13 -13.41 -11.84
C GLY A 146 -3.07 -12.84 -10.88
N LEU A 147 -2.78 -11.53 -10.94
CA LEU A 147 -1.85 -10.85 -10.04
C LEU A 147 -2.65 -10.00 -9.03
N PRO A 148 -2.61 -10.32 -7.72
CA PRO A 148 -3.35 -9.55 -6.73
C PRO A 148 -2.73 -8.17 -6.49
N CYS A 149 -3.58 -7.19 -6.17
CA CYS A 149 -3.20 -5.80 -5.96
C CYS A 149 -3.21 -5.40 -4.49
N GLY A 150 -2.18 -4.64 -4.07
CA GLY A 150 -2.11 -3.97 -2.78
C GLY A 150 -2.01 -2.47 -2.93
N THR A 151 -2.68 -1.69 -2.07
CA THR A 151 -2.66 -0.22 -2.11
C THR A 151 -2.49 0.41 -0.73
N GLU A 152 -2.13 1.69 -0.67
CA GLU A 152 -2.26 2.50 0.54
C GLU A 152 -3.61 3.22 0.51
N PHE A 153 -4.37 3.11 1.59
CA PHE A 153 -5.60 3.87 1.77
C PHE A 153 -5.28 5.18 2.47
N LEU A 154 -5.31 6.28 1.72
CA LEU A 154 -5.04 7.62 2.23
C LEU A 154 -6.32 8.45 2.34
N ASP A 155 -7.12 8.55 1.28
CA ASP A 155 -8.44 9.16 1.33
C ASP A 155 -9.47 8.18 1.89
N LEU A 156 -10.42 8.70 2.70
CA LEU A 156 -11.41 7.88 3.38
C LEU A 156 -12.57 7.45 2.45
N LEU A 157 -12.72 8.08 1.29
CA LEU A 157 -13.79 7.79 0.32
C LEU A 157 -13.31 6.89 -0.82
N SER A 158 -12.03 6.96 -1.21
CA SER A 158 -11.47 6.16 -2.30
C SER A 158 -11.71 4.64 -2.13
N PRO A 159 -11.75 4.06 -0.90
CA PRO A 159 -12.07 2.65 -0.71
C PRO A 159 -13.44 2.25 -1.27
N GLN A 160 -14.42 3.16 -1.28
CA GLN A 160 -15.76 2.84 -1.81
C GLN A 160 -15.76 2.52 -3.31
N TYR A 161 -14.73 2.96 -4.03
CA TYR A 161 -14.58 2.78 -5.48
C TYR A 161 -13.70 1.60 -5.87
N ILE A 162 -12.75 1.20 -5.00
CA ILE A 162 -11.68 0.28 -5.39
C ILE A 162 -11.46 -0.89 -4.42
N SER A 163 -11.97 -0.87 -3.19
CA SER A 163 -11.61 -1.87 -2.17
C SER A 163 -12.01 -3.30 -2.53
N ASP A 164 -13.03 -3.49 -3.37
CA ASP A 164 -13.44 -4.79 -3.89
C ASP A 164 -12.40 -5.45 -4.81
N LEU A 165 -11.41 -4.67 -5.29
CA LEU A 165 -10.31 -5.12 -6.16
C LEU A 165 -8.96 -5.16 -5.42
N ILE A 166 -8.94 -4.87 -4.13
CA ILE A 166 -7.72 -4.84 -3.32
C ILE A 166 -7.62 -6.12 -2.46
N ALA A 167 -6.49 -6.79 -2.58
CA ALA A 167 -6.18 -8.00 -1.83
C ALA A 167 -5.51 -7.70 -0.48
N TRP A 168 -4.75 -6.62 -0.39
CA TRP A 168 -4.02 -6.18 0.80
C TRP A 168 -3.94 -4.65 0.83
N GLY A 169 -4.10 -4.04 2.01
CA GLY A 169 -4.05 -2.61 2.20
C GLY A 169 -2.95 -2.17 3.15
N ALA A 170 -2.46 -0.92 3.01
CA ALA A 170 -1.56 -0.30 3.95
C ALA A 170 -2.16 1.00 4.51
N ILE A 171 -1.82 1.30 5.76
CA ILE A 171 -1.96 2.63 6.36
C ILE A 171 -0.55 3.19 6.55
N GLY A 172 -0.30 4.35 5.96
CA GLY A 172 1.01 5.00 5.95
C GLY A 172 1.44 5.54 7.31
N ALA A 173 2.75 5.77 7.48
CA ALA A 173 3.31 6.24 8.76
C ALA A 173 2.73 7.58 9.24
N ARG A 174 2.28 8.45 8.32
CA ARG A 174 1.65 9.74 8.68
C ARG A 174 0.19 9.62 9.09
N THR A 175 -0.44 8.49 8.82
CA THR A 175 -1.87 8.23 9.05
C THR A 175 -2.12 7.12 10.07
N THR A 176 -1.10 6.39 10.49
CA THR A 176 -1.22 5.32 11.51
C THR A 176 -1.75 5.85 12.86
N GLU A 177 -1.46 7.10 13.21
CA GLU A 177 -2.01 7.74 14.42
C GLU A 177 -3.46 8.23 14.26
N SER A 178 -3.94 8.35 13.02
CA SER A 178 -5.26 8.90 12.73
C SER A 178 -6.37 7.95 13.16
N GLN A 179 -7.26 8.41 14.05
CA GLN A 179 -8.43 7.66 14.48
C GLN A 179 -9.30 7.23 13.29
N THR A 180 -9.52 8.10 12.32
CA THR A 180 -10.39 7.81 11.17
C THR A 180 -9.80 6.72 10.28
N HIS A 181 -8.47 6.64 10.13
CA HIS A 181 -7.83 5.56 9.37
C HIS A 181 -7.86 4.22 10.11
N ARG A 182 -7.76 4.21 11.44
CA ARG A 182 -7.95 3.00 12.26
C ARG A 182 -9.38 2.48 12.18
N GLN A 183 -10.36 3.39 12.23
CA GLN A 183 -11.79 3.07 12.03
C GLN A 183 -12.04 2.54 10.62
N LEU A 184 -11.48 3.18 9.58
CA LEU A 184 -11.55 2.68 8.21
C LEU A 184 -11.02 1.24 8.12
N ALA A 185 -9.82 0.99 8.66
CA ALA A 185 -9.18 -0.33 8.62
C ALA A 185 -10.03 -1.41 9.30
N SER A 186 -10.77 -1.08 10.35
CA SER A 186 -11.67 -2.02 11.05
C SER A 186 -12.81 -2.56 10.17
N GLY A 187 -13.15 -1.85 9.10
CA GLY A 187 -14.22 -2.23 8.17
C GLY A 187 -13.74 -2.68 6.78
N LEU A 188 -12.43 -2.64 6.51
CA LEU A 188 -11.90 -3.13 5.24
C LEU A 188 -11.97 -4.65 5.15
N SER A 189 -12.37 -5.15 3.98
CA SER A 189 -12.50 -6.59 3.72
C SER A 189 -11.19 -7.25 3.29
N CYS A 190 -10.06 -6.58 3.46
CA CYS A 190 -8.73 -7.10 3.17
C CYS A 190 -7.82 -6.97 4.40
N PRO A 191 -6.77 -7.78 4.51
CA PRO A 191 -5.70 -7.57 5.49
C PRO A 191 -5.07 -6.19 5.36
N VAL A 192 -4.66 -5.59 6.51
CA VAL A 192 -4.13 -4.22 6.56
C VAL A 192 -2.83 -4.16 7.34
N GLY A 193 -1.77 -3.65 6.69
CA GLY A 193 -0.50 -3.34 7.35
C GLY A 193 -0.44 -1.89 7.82
N PHE A 194 -0.09 -1.67 9.10
CA PHE A 194 0.14 -0.35 9.68
C PHE A 194 1.64 -0.06 9.77
N LYS A 195 2.09 1.00 9.09
CA LYS A 195 3.50 1.43 9.22
C LYS A 195 3.76 2.01 10.59
N ASN A 196 4.93 1.72 11.17
CA ASN A 196 5.41 2.41 12.35
C ASN A 196 5.55 3.93 12.10
N GLY A 197 5.56 4.73 13.16
CA GLY A 197 5.66 6.18 13.08
C GLY A 197 6.88 6.68 12.31
N THR A 198 6.82 7.90 11.80
CA THR A 198 7.94 8.50 11.03
C THR A 198 9.21 8.69 11.89
N ASP A 199 9.06 8.77 13.19
CA ASP A 199 10.14 8.83 14.18
C ASP A 199 10.75 7.45 14.52
N GLY A 200 10.11 6.36 14.06
CA GLY A 200 10.48 4.98 14.35
C GLY A 200 9.63 4.30 15.43
N SER A 201 8.72 5.02 16.07
CA SER A 201 7.85 4.49 17.13
C SER A 201 6.98 3.34 16.60
N ILE A 202 7.12 2.16 17.21
CA ILE A 202 6.33 0.96 16.92
C ILE A 202 5.00 1.03 17.66
N ARG A 203 4.98 1.68 18.84
CA ARG A 203 3.80 1.77 19.68
C ARG A 203 2.57 2.31 18.97
N VAL A 204 2.73 3.31 18.10
CA VAL A 204 1.61 3.88 17.35
C VAL A 204 0.95 2.84 16.40
N ALA A 205 1.75 1.92 15.84
CA ALA A 205 1.24 0.83 15.02
C ALA A 205 0.58 -0.26 15.88
N VAL A 206 1.15 -0.60 17.05
CA VAL A 206 0.54 -1.54 18.02
C VAL A 206 -0.84 -1.03 18.48
N ASP A 207 -0.94 0.25 18.83
CA ASP A 207 -2.20 0.89 19.21
C ASP A 207 -3.20 0.90 18.03
N ALA A 208 -2.70 1.06 16.80
CA ALA A 208 -3.53 1.02 15.59
C ALA A 208 -4.10 -0.38 15.32
N LEU A 209 -3.30 -1.45 15.51
CA LEU A 209 -3.77 -2.83 15.38
C LEU A 209 -4.91 -3.12 16.35
N ARG A 210 -4.74 -2.76 17.64
CA ARG A 210 -5.77 -2.93 18.65
C ARG A 210 -7.06 -2.18 18.31
N ALA A 211 -6.92 -0.94 17.86
CA ALA A 211 -8.06 -0.13 17.46
C ALA A 211 -8.76 -0.75 16.24
N ALA A 212 -8.02 -1.14 15.19
CA ALA A 212 -8.60 -1.71 13.99
C ALA A 212 -9.24 -3.09 14.21
N ALA A 213 -8.78 -3.86 15.19
CA ALA A 213 -9.38 -5.14 15.57
C ALA A 213 -10.71 -4.99 16.33
N ALA A 214 -11.03 -3.80 16.85
CA ALA A 214 -12.26 -3.53 17.59
C ALA A 214 -13.40 -3.07 16.65
N PRO A 215 -14.67 -3.29 17.03
CA PRO A 215 -15.84 -2.69 16.36
C PRO A 215 -15.86 -1.16 16.52
N HIS A 216 -16.31 -0.46 15.47
CA HIS A 216 -16.45 1.00 15.46
C HIS A 216 -17.74 1.45 14.78
N ALA A 217 -18.20 2.66 15.14
CA ALA A 217 -19.22 3.39 14.40
C ALA A 217 -18.65 4.74 13.97
N PHE A 218 -18.73 5.07 12.67
CA PHE A 218 -18.18 6.30 12.11
C PHE A 218 -18.91 6.77 10.85
N MET A 219 -18.71 8.03 10.49
CA MET A 219 -19.32 8.62 9.29
C MET A 219 -18.58 8.19 8.04
N GLY A 220 -19.31 7.80 7.01
CA GLY A 220 -18.76 7.41 5.71
C GLY A 220 -19.75 7.69 4.58
N MET A 221 -19.42 7.22 3.39
CA MET A 221 -20.26 7.34 2.19
C MET A 221 -20.62 5.95 1.67
N THR A 222 -21.92 5.72 1.41
CA THR A 222 -22.42 4.48 0.83
C THR A 222 -22.03 4.33 -0.64
N LYS A 223 -22.26 3.14 -1.22
CA LYS A 223 -22.08 2.92 -2.67
C LYS A 223 -23.01 3.80 -3.52
N THR A 224 -24.13 4.24 -3.00
CA THR A 224 -25.05 5.19 -3.66
C THR A 224 -24.61 6.65 -3.55
N GLY A 225 -23.48 6.94 -2.89
CA GLY A 225 -22.96 8.29 -2.74
C GLY A 225 -23.57 9.10 -1.59
N GLN A 226 -24.32 8.47 -0.69
CA GLN A 226 -24.98 9.13 0.44
C GLN A 226 -24.12 9.03 1.70
N ALA A 227 -24.09 10.10 2.49
CA ALA A 227 -23.50 10.05 3.82
C ALA A 227 -24.27 9.07 4.71
N ALA A 228 -23.56 8.27 5.49
CA ALA A 228 -24.13 7.24 6.36
C ALA A 228 -23.26 7.01 7.59
N ILE A 229 -23.82 6.33 8.58
CA ILE A 229 -23.09 5.76 9.71
C ILE A 229 -22.71 4.33 9.32
N PHE A 230 -21.42 4.01 9.40
CA PHE A 230 -20.90 2.66 9.23
C PHE A 230 -20.65 2.05 10.58
N GLU A 231 -21.12 0.83 10.79
CA GLU A 231 -20.81 -0.01 11.93
C GLU A 231 -19.93 -1.17 11.47
N THR A 232 -18.78 -1.37 12.10
CA THR A 232 -17.81 -2.41 11.75
C THR A 232 -17.73 -3.47 12.84
N ILE A 233 -17.21 -4.63 12.49
CA ILE A 233 -16.99 -5.74 13.42
C ILE A 233 -15.55 -5.86 13.89
N GLY A 234 -14.64 -5.04 13.33
CA GLY A 234 -13.19 -5.17 13.51
C GLY A 234 -12.53 -5.98 12.40
N ASN A 235 -11.21 -5.81 12.25
CA ASN A 235 -10.36 -6.50 11.28
C ASN A 235 -9.20 -7.18 12.01
N GLU A 236 -9.26 -8.49 12.13
CA GLU A 236 -8.24 -9.31 12.81
C GLU A 236 -6.96 -9.52 11.97
N ASP A 237 -7.02 -9.25 10.66
CA ASP A 237 -5.91 -9.42 9.73
C ASP A 237 -5.01 -8.17 9.64
N CYS A 238 -4.79 -7.51 10.77
CA CYS A 238 -3.91 -6.36 10.84
C CYS A 238 -2.52 -6.74 11.33
N HIS A 239 -1.46 -6.12 10.75
CA HIS A 239 -0.07 -6.38 11.13
C HIS A 239 0.78 -5.10 11.05
N VAL A 240 2.00 -5.15 11.63
CA VAL A 240 2.94 -4.03 11.63
C VAL A 240 3.82 -4.06 10.39
N ILE A 241 4.11 -2.89 9.82
CA ILE A 241 5.12 -2.69 8.79
C ILE A 241 6.26 -1.86 9.37
N LEU A 242 7.47 -2.43 9.43
CA LEU A 242 8.68 -1.74 9.83
C LEU A 242 9.26 -0.97 8.64
N ARG A 243 9.26 0.36 8.71
CA ARG A 243 9.71 1.24 7.63
C ARG A 243 10.94 2.10 8.00
N GLY A 244 11.54 1.81 9.18
CA GLY A 244 12.56 2.66 9.78
C GLY A 244 11.99 3.93 10.42
N GLY A 245 12.87 4.74 10.94
CA GLY A 245 12.58 6.01 11.60
C GLY A 245 13.79 6.93 11.54
N LYS A 246 14.30 7.36 12.70
CA LYS A 246 15.60 8.05 12.78
C LYS A 246 16.75 7.13 12.36
N THR A 247 16.60 5.83 12.61
CA THR A 247 17.51 4.76 12.19
C THR A 247 16.69 3.68 11.46
N PRO A 248 17.34 2.85 10.63
CA PRO A 248 16.73 1.61 10.11
C PRO A 248 16.25 0.70 11.25
N ASN A 249 15.24 -0.15 10.98
CA ASN A 249 14.71 -1.12 11.95
C ASN A 249 14.38 -2.49 11.30
N TYR A 250 15.08 -2.83 10.23
CA TYR A 250 14.92 -4.09 9.50
C TYR A 250 15.82 -5.21 10.01
N ASP A 251 16.86 -4.90 10.75
CA ASP A 251 17.83 -5.85 11.28
C ASP A 251 17.22 -6.72 12.40
N ALA A 252 17.92 -7.78 12.78
CA ALA A 252 17.45 -8.70 13.80
C ALA A 252 17.14 -8.01 15.14
N ALA A 253 17.88 -6.96 15.50
CA ALA A 253 17.61 -6.20 16.72
C ALA A 253 16.31 -5.39 16.61
N GLY A 254 16.06 -4.76 15.46
CA GLY A 254 14.82 -4.05 15.17
C GLY A 254 13.60 -4.97 15.14
N VAL A 255 13.73 -6.15 14.52
CA VAL A 255 12.71 -7.20 14.51
C VAL A 255 12.40 -7.69 15.91
N GLU A 256 13.42 -7.98 16.71
CA GLU A 256 13.28 -8.40 18.12
C GLU A 256 12.57 -7.33 18.97
N ALA A 257 12.99 -6.07 18.84
CA ALA A 257 12.37 -4.96 19.57
C ALA A 257 10.87 -4.84 19.23
N ALA A 258 10.51 -4.91 17.94
CA ALA A 258 9.13 -4.84 17.49
C ALA A 258 8.31 -6.05 17.97
N ALA A 259 8.85 -7.25 17.87
CA ALA A 259 8.19 -8.47 18.34
C ALA A 259 7.92 -8.43 19.85
N LYS A 260 8.86 -7.89 20.63
CA LYS A 260 8.70 -7.70 22.07
C LYS A 260 7.58 -6.73 22.41
N GLU A 261 7.46 -5.60 21.70
CA GLU A 261 6.37 -4.65 21.89
C GLU A 261 4.99 -5.27 21.55
N LEU A 262 4.92 -6.01 20.43
CA LEU A 262 3.70 -6.75 20.06
C LEU A 262 3.32 -7.78 21.11
N GLY A 263 4.27 -8.61 21.56
CA GLY A 263 4.04 -9.61 22.61
C GLY A 263 3.59 -9.00 23.94
N ALA A 264 4.19 -7.87 24.36
CA ALA A 264 3.77 -7.12 25.55
C ALA A 264 2.33 -6.58 25.42
N ALA A 265 1.86 -6.36 24.19
CA ALA A 265 0.50 -5.96 23.89
C ALA A 265 -0.48 -7.14 23.72
N GLY A 266 -0.01 -8.40 23.82
CA GLY A 266 -0.81 -9.59 23.56
C GLY A 266 -1.14 -9.82 22.10
N LEU A 267 -0.31 -9.29 21.17
CA LEU A 267 -0.47 -9.44 19.73
C LEU A 267 0.58 -10.42 19.17
N ALA A 268 0.22 -11.12 18.11
CA ALA A 268 1.17 -11.98 17.38
C ALA A 268 2.31 -11.13 16.80
N PRO A 269 3.57 -11.59 16.87
CA PRO A 269 4.74 -10.84 16.41
C PRO A 269 4.94 -10.92 14.90
N HIS A 270 3.87 -10.74 14.12
CA HIS A 270 3.93 -10.81 12.67
C HIS A 270 4.29 -9.45 12.09
N LEU A 271 5.40 -9.41 11.37
CA LEU A 271 6.03 -8.19 10.87
C LEU A 271 6.20 -8.25 9.36
N MET A 272 5.91 -7.14 8.70
CA MET A 272 6.36 -6.87 7.34
C MET A 272 7.53 -5.88 7.38
N ILE A 273 8.55 -6.10 6.56
CA ILE A 273 9.69 -5.18 6.43
C ILE A 273 9.56 -4.38 5.13
N ASP A 274 9.45 -3.07 5.24
CA ASP A 274 9.53 -2.15 4.11
C ASP A 274 11.00 -1.86 3.81
N PHE A 275 11.51 -2.30 2.66
CA PHE A 275 12.91 -2.17 2.27
C PHE A 275 13.30 -0.74 1.88
N SER A 276 12.32 0.08 1.51
CA SER A 276 12.52 1.47 1.10
C SER A 276 12.51 2.45 2.29
N HIS A 277 12.20 3.71 2.06
CA HIS A 277 12.03 4.76 3.07
C HIS A 277 13.27 4.93 3.97
N ALA A 278 13.09 4.92 5.31
CA ALA A 278 14.18 5.11 6.24
C ALA A 278 15.08 3.87 6.38
N ASN A 279 14.55 2.68 6.10
CA ASN A 279 15.35 1.45 6.07
C ASN A 279 16.43 1.49 4.99
N ALA A 280 16.15 2.07 3.83
CA ALA A 280 17.13 2.29 2.77
C ALA A 280 17.80 3.68 2.85
N SER A 281 17.56 4.47 3.89
CA SER A 281 18.06 5.86 3.99
C SER A 281 17.74 6.70 2.74
N LYS A 282 16.60 6.45 2.10
CA LYS A 282 16.13 7.05 0.83
C LYS A 282 17.03 6.77 -0.39
N GLN A 283 17.92 5.79 -0.31
CA GLN A 283 18.78 5.34 -1.40
C GLN A 283 18.22 4.02 -1.92
N TYR A 284 17.57 4.04 -3.10
CA TYR A 284 16.83 2.88 -3.59
C TYR A 284 17.69 1.61 -3.75
N GLN A 285 18.98 1.76 -4.09
CA GLN A 285 19.91 0.62 -4.22
C GLN A 285 20.09 -0.14 -2.91
N LYS A 286 19.97 0.55 -1.76
CA LYS A 286 20.08 -0.10 -0.45
C LYS A 286 18.94 -1.06 -0.13
N GLN A 287 17.85 -1.03 -0.89
CA GLN A 287 16.82 -2.06 -0.78
C GLN A 287 17.38 -3.47 -1.03
N ILE A 288 18.43 -3.59 -1.84
CA ILE A 288 19.11 -4.87 -2.10
C ILE A 288 19.84 -5.36 -0.85
N GLU A 289 20.55 -4.48 -0.16
CA GLU A 289 21.26 -4.78 1.10
C GLU A 289 20.26 -5.17 2.20
N VAL A 290 19.19 -4.39 2.34
CA VAL A 290 18.09 -4.68 3.28
C VAL A 290 17.48 -6.05 2.99
N GLY A 291 17.19 -6.33 1.72
CA GLY A 291 16.60 -7.60 1.32
C GLY A 291 17.52 -8.80 1.52
N ALA A 292 18.82 -8.64 1.30
CA ALA A 292 19.81 -9.69 1.59
C ALA A 292 19.91 -9.99 3.10
N ASP A 293 19.86 -8.96 3.94
CA ASP A 293 19.85 -9.13 5.40
C ASP A 293 18.57 -9.84 5.86
N VAL A 294 17.39 -9.40 5.39
CA VAL A 294 16.10 -10.00 5.73
C VAL A 294 16.00 -11.45 5.24
N ALA A 295 16.49 -11.75 4.02
CA ALA A 295 16.54 -13.13 3.52
C ALA A 295 17.42 -14.04 4.40
N ARG A 296 18.54 -13.52 4.92
CA ARG A 296 19.42 -14.23 5.85
C ARG A 296 18.71 -14.47 7.20
N GLN A 297 17.98 -13.49 7.75
CA GLN A 297 17.20 -13.67 8.98
C GLN A 297 16.14 -14.76 8.80
N ILE A 298 15.37 -14.72 7.71
CA ILE A 298 14.38 -15.74 7.36
C ILE A 298 15.05 -17.12 7.23
N GLY A 299 16.17 -17.21 6.49
CA GLY A 299 16.91 -18.46 6.28
C GLY A 299 17.49 -19.04 7.57
N ALA A 300 17.77 -18.19 8.57
CA ALA A 300 18.19 -18.60 9.91
C ALA A 300 17.02 -19.04 10.83
N GLY A 301 15.78 -19.08 10.33
CA GLY A 301 14.61 -19.57 11.06
C GLY A 301 13.73 -18.48 11.69
N ASP A 302 13.90 -17.20 11.34
CA ASP A 302 12.99 -16.17 11.86
C ASP A 302 11.63 -16.23 11.16
N GLU A 303 10.61 -16.73 11.86
CA GLU A 303 9.23 -16.86 11.38
C GLU A 303 8.38 -15.61 11.61
N ARG A 304 8.90 -14.63 12.35
CA ARG A 304 8.17 -13.38 12.64
C ARG A 304 8.06 -12.47 11.43
N ILE A 305 8.99 -12.59 10.48
CA ILE A 305 8.97 -11.85 9.24
C ILE A 305 8.04 -12.57 8.25
N VAL A 306 6.78 -12.16 8.22
CA VAL A 306 5.74 -12.74 7.37
C VAL A 306 5.59 -12.06 6.01
N GLY A 307 6.20 -10.89 5.84
CA GLY A 307 6.13 -10.15 4.60
C GLY A 307 7.22 -9.12 4.40
N VAL A 308 7.37 -8.69 3.15
CA VAL A 308 8.30 -7.64 2.73
C VAL A 308 7.62 -6.68 1.76
N MET A 309 8.11 -5.44 1.70
CA MET A 309 7.63 -4.44 0.75
C MET A 309 8.82 -3.85 -0.01
N VAL A 310 8.70 -3.76 -1.34
CA VAL A 310 9.78 -3.30 -2.24
C VAL A 310 9.24 -2.23 -3.18
N GLU A 311 9.89 -1.07 -3.23
CA GLU A 311 9.64 -0.05 -4.25
C GLU A 311 10.47 -0.34 -5.51
N SER A 312 9.79 -0.73 -6.58
CA SER A 312 10.36 -1.21 -7.83
C SER A 312 9.57 -0.71 -9.03
N HIS A 313 10.26 -0.42 -10.15
CA HIS A 313 9.62 -0.09 -11.41
C HIS A 313 10.35 -0.77 -12.58
N LEU A 314 9.92 -0.53 -13.82
CA LEU A 314 10.59 -1.07 -15.02
C LEU A 314 12.04 -0.59 -15.10
N ASN A 315 12.27 0.69 -14.87
CA ASN A 315 13.59 1.32 -14.88
C ASN A 315 13.92 1.92 -13.50
N PRO A 316 15.20 1.92 -13.10
CA PRO A 316 15.61 2.37 -11.77
C PRO A 316 15.58 3.88 -11.61
N GLY A 317 15.51 4.32 -10.34
CA GLY A 317 15.62 5.71 -9.96
C GLY A 317 14.31 6.47 -9.96
N ARG A 318 14.41 7.78 -10.16
CA ARG A 318 13.28 8.71 -10.23
C ARG A 318 13.56 9.82 -11.24
N GLN A 319 12.50 10.48 -11.67
CA GLN A 319 12.52 11.67 -12.52
C GLN A 319 11.64 12.78 -11.93
N ASP A 320 11.92 14.01 -12.27
CA ASP A 320 11.10 15.15 -11.90
C ASP A 320 10.02 15.40 -12.95
N LEU A 321 8.84 15.82 -12.49
CA LEU A 321 7.78 16.27 -13.38
C LEU A 321 8.08 17.72 -13.82
N VAL A 322 8.56 17.88 -15.06
CA VAL A 322 8.87 19.19 -15.64
C VAL A 322 7.83 19.50 -16.72
N PRO A 323 7.07 20.61 -16.59
CA PRO A 323 6.06 20.98 -17.58
C PRO A 323 6.62 21.03 -19.00
N GLY A 324 5.94 20.37 -19.94
CA GLY A 324 6.33 20.35 -21.37
C GLY A 324 7.46 19.38 -21.73
N GLN A 325 8.00 18.64 -20.78
CA GLN A 325 8.96 17.55 -21.05
C GLN A 325 8.27 16.18 -20.95
N PRO A 326 8.50 15.28 -21.92
CA PRO A 326 7.99 13.92 -21.82
C PRO A 326 8.68 13.17 -20.69
N LEU A 327 7.91 12.34 -19.96
CA LEU A 327 8.44 11.48 -18.93
C LEU A 327 9.13 10.27 -19.55
N ALA A 328 10.24 9.83 -18.95
CA ALA A 328 10.88 8.57 -19.28
C ALA A 328 9.97 7.41 -18.86
N HIS A 329 9.75 6.46 -19.77
CA HIS A 329 8.88 5.31 -19.56
C HIS A 329 9.37 4.45 -18.39
N GLY A 330 8.47 4.08 -17.49
CA GLY A 330 8.76 3.15 -16.39
C GLY A 330 9.74 3.68 -15.33
N VAL A 331 9.90 5.00 -15.20
CA VAL A 331 10.69 5.65 -14.16
C VAL A 331 9.76 6.38 -13.19
N SER A 332 9.96 6.20 -11.89
CA SER A 332 9.14 6.83 -10.85
C SER A 332 9.19 8.36 -10.90
N ILE A 333 8.05 9.03 -10.63
CA ILE A 333 7.96 10.49 -10.44
C ILE A 333 7.83 10.88 -8.95
N THR A 334 7.93 9.90 -8.06
CA THR A 334 7.89 10.11 -6.60
C THR A 334 9.20 9.64 -5.96
N ASP A 335 9.18 8.66 -5.06
CA ASP A 335 10.43 8.16 -4.49
C ASP A 335 11.16 7.24 -5.50
N PRO A 336 12.51 7.21 -5.48
CA PRO A 336 13.27 6.39 -6.41
C PRO A 336 13.06 4.89 -6.16
N CYS A 337 12.90 4.12 -7.23
CA CYS A 337 12.62 2.69 -7.22
C CYS A 337 13.81 1.86 -7.71
N LEU A 338 13.86 0.57 -7.32
CA LEU A 338 14.71 -0.41 -8.00
C LEU A 338 14.26 -0.60 -9.45
N GLY A 339 15.18 -0.97 -10.33
CA GLY A 339 14.86 -1.45 -11.67
C GLY A 339 14.39 -2.90 -11.66
N TRP A 340 13.86 -3.36 -12.79
CA TRP A 340 13.31 -4.70 -12.91
C TRP A 340 14.34 -5.81 -12.66
N ASP A 341 15.56 -5.70 -13.18
CA ASP A 341 16.58 -6.76 -13.09
C ASP A 341 17.03 -6.97 -11.63
N ASP A 342 17.25 -5.87 -10.90
CA ASP A 342 17.55 -5.92 -9.47
C ASP A 342 16.40 -6.53 -8.68
N THR A 343 15.16 -6.20 -9.06
CA THR A 343 13.95 -6.73 -8.41
C THR A 343 13.82 -8.24 -8.63
N ALA A 344 14.06 -8.72 -9.84
CA ALA A 344 14.01 -10.15 -10.15
C ALA A 344 15.06 -10.94 -9.33
N THR A 345 16.27 -10.39 -9.21
CA THR A 345 17.34 -10.96 -8.38
C THR A 345 16.96 -10.95 -6.88
N LEU A 346 16.36 -9.87 -6.41
CA LEU A 346 15.91 -9.74 -5.01
C LEU A 346 14.81 -10.76 -4.67
N LEU A 347 13.86 -10.99 -5.58
CA LEU A 347 12.81 -12.01 -5.38
C LEU A 347 13.40 -13.42 -5.29
N GLU A 348 14.41 -13.77 -6.12
CA GLU A 348 15.11 -15.04 -6.00
C GLU A 348 15.85 -15.16 -4.66
N THR A 349 16.50 -14.08 -4.20
CA THR A 349 17.19 -14.05 -2.90
C THR A 349 16.22 -14.32 -1.74
N LEU A 350 15.04 -13.71 -1.77
CA LEU A 350 14.00 -13.92 -0.76
C LEU A 350 13.43 -15.35 -0.81
N ALA A 351 13.17 -15.88 -2.01
CA ALA A 351 12.70 -17.26 -2.17
C ALA A 351 13.73 -18.28 -1.64
N ASN A 352 15.02 -18.03 -1.87
CA ASN A 352 16.09 -18.86 -1.32
C ASN A 352 16.11 -18.80 0.22
N GLY A 353 15.89 -17.63 0.84
CA GLY A 353 15.74 -17.50 2.29
C GLY A 353 14.63 -18.40 2.85
N VAL A 354 13.45 -18.40 2.20
CA VAL A 354 12.32 -19.29 2.60
C VAL A 354 12.68 -20.75 2.47
N ARG A 355 13.33 -21.16 1.36
CA ARG A 355 13.79 -22.54 1.16
C ARG A 355 14.77 -22.97 2.24
N GLN A 356 15.74 -22.13 2.61
CA GLN A 356 16.69 -22.39 3.69
C GLN A 356 16.01 -22.55 5.04
N ARG A 357 15.02 -21.69 5.37
CA ARG A 357 14.21 -21.84 6.59
C ARG A 357 13.56 -23.21 6.67
N ARG A 358 12.96 -23.69 5.58
CA ARG A 358 12.30 -25.02 5.53
C ARG A 358 13.28 -26.15 5.68
N LEU A 359 14.50 -26.03 5.18
CA LEU A 359 15.54 -27.05 5.36
C LEU A 359 15.98 -27.12 6.82
N ALA A 360 16.23 -25.96 7.45
CA ALA A 360 16.62 -25.90 8.85
C ALA A 360 15.54 -26.40 9.82
N ALA A 361 14.26 -26.28 9.49
CA ALA A 361 13.15 -26.81 10.29
C ALA A 361 13.00 -28.34 10.21
N ASN A 362 13.65 -29.01 9.25
CA ASN A 362 13.61 -30.47 9.07
C ASN A 362 14.87 -31.15 9.61
N GLU A 363 15.85 -30.40 10.13
CA GLU A 363 17.03 -30.90 10.85
C GLU A 363 16.80 -30.90 12.36
#